data_6ceacd03dda0a2f4fdcd9d6be39ef7dd
#
_entry.id   6ceacd03dda0a2f4fdcd9d6be39ef7dd
#
_cell.length_a   1.000
_cell.length_b   1.000
_cell.length_c   1.000
_cell.angle_alpha   90.00
_cell.angle_beta   90.00
_cell.angle_gamma   90.00
#
_symmetry.space_group_name_H-M   'P 1'
#
loop_
_entity.id
_entity.type
_entity.pdbx_description
1 polymer ?
#
loop_
_entity_poly.entity_id
_entity_poly.type
_entity_poly.pdbx_seq_one_letter_code
_entity_poly.pdbx_strand_id
1 'polypeptide(L)'
;MITLQGVSPDMIANNLTPFQPTHPGELIKDELEARHVSQSKLAERIGVSPSLLNEIIKGKRGVNTEMALMIEAAMDIPADLLLNLQSAYNMQMAKSDISFMKRLSSIRNIAAIL
;
A
#
# COMPACT_ATOMS: atom_id res chain seq x y z
N MET A 1 14.48 17.07 24.06
CA MET A 1 14.12 16.92 23.57
C MET A 1 14.35 16.68 23.27
N ILE A 2 14.29 16.39 23.60
CA ILE A 2 14.56 16.33 22.90
C ILE A 2 14.15 16.60 22.09
N THR A 3 14.29 17.37 22.16
CA THR A 3 13.92 17.42 21.01
C THR A 3 14.83 16.89 20.29
N LEU A 4 14.46 16.04 19.67
CA LEU A 4 15.25 15.54 18.71
C LEU A 4 15.49 16.57 17.72
N GLN A 5 16.69 16.61 17.25
CA GLN A 5 17.03 17.52 16.21
C GLN A 5 16.18 17.22 15.00
N GLY A 6 15.61 18.24 14.46
CA GLY A 6 14.80 18.10 13.28
C GLY A 6 13.39 17.61 13.52
N VAL A 7 13.06 17.35 14.77
CA VAL A 7 11.70 16.93 15.10
C VAL A 7 11.04 18.06 15.85
N SER A 8 10.05 18.66 15.25
CA SER A 8 9.27 19.70 15.89
C SER A 8 8.05 19.10 16.56
N PRO A 9 7.45 19.81 17.49
CA PRO A 9 6.17 19.35 18.04
C PRO A 9 5.11 19.14 16.98
N ASP A 10 5.14 19.93 15.92
CA ASP A 10 4.19 19.78 14.84
C ASP A 10 4.41 18.47 14.12
N MET A 11 5.66 18.06 13.93
CA MET A 11 5.95 16.80 13.31
C MET A 11 5.45 15.63 14.15
N ILE A 12 5.60 15.73 15.44
CA ILE A 12 5.12 14.70 16.35
C ILE A 12 3.60 14.65 16.29
N ALA A 13 2.96 15.78 16.27
CA ALA A 13 1.51 15.84 16.17
C ALA A 13 1.04 15.25 14.86
N ASN A 14 1.76 15.51 13.78
CA ASN A 14 1.40 14.94 12.48
C ASN A 14 1.53 13.43 12.48
N ASN A 15 2.47 12.90 13.23
CA ASN A 15 2.61 11.45 13.33
C ASN A 15 1.43 10.80 14.04
N LEU A 16 0.66 11.57 14.78
CA LEU A 16 -0.53 11.08 15.44
C LEU A 16 -1.75 11.14 14.55
N THR A 17 -1.68 11.86 13.44
CA THR A 17 -2.80 11.87 12.51
C THR A 17 -2.80 10.58 11.71
N PRO A 18 -3.95 10.21 11.17
CA PRO A 18 -4.02 8.98 10.39
C PRO A 18 -2.98 9.00 9.28
N PHE A 19 -2.11 8.03 9.31
CA PHE A 19 -1.09 7.88 8.30
C PHE A 19 -1.74 7.40 7.00
N GLN A 20 -1.35 7.99 5.90
CA GLN A 20 -1.81 7.54 4.59
C GLN A 20 -0.81 6.52 4.09
N PRO A 21 -1.16 5.23 4.09
CA PRO A 21 -0.19 4.22 3.68
C PRO A 21 0.05 4.30 2.19
N THR A 22 1.27 3.98 1.80
CA THR A 22 1.63 3.94 0.40
C THR A 22 1.06 2.67 -0.23
N HIS A 23 0.26 2.85 -1.27
CA HIS A 23 -0.19 1.70 -2.07
C HIS A 23 1.00 1.23 -2.92
N PRO A 24 1.19 -0.09 -3.08
CA PRO A 24 2.31 -0.56 -3.91
C PRO A 24 2.28 -0.01 -5.33
N GLY A 25 1.13 0.38 -5.84
CA GLY A 25 1.03 1.01 -7.14
C GLY A 25 1.82 2.30 -7.25
N GLU A 26 1.95 3.05 -6.15
CA GLU A 26 2.74 4.28 -6.14
C GLU A 26 4.22 3.97 -6.30
N LEU A 27 4.69 2.93 -5.65
CA LEU A 27 6.09 2.51 -5.80
C LEU A 27 6.36 2.09 -7.24
N ILE A 28 5.45 1.32 -7.84
CA ILE A 28 5.60 0.88 -9.22
C ILE A 28 5.65 2.09 -10.15
N LYS A 29 4.76 3.05 -9.93
CA LYS A 29 4.71 4.27 -10.73
C LYS A 29 6.01 5.04 -10.63
N ASP A 30 6.51 5.23 -9.41
CA ASP A 30 7.75 5.98 -9.19
C ASP A 30 8.93 5.31 -9.88
N GLU A 31 8.99 3.98 -9.81
CA GLU A 31 10.07 3.23 -10.45
C GLU A 31 10.00 3.32 -11.97
N LEU A 32 8.79 3.28 -12.52
CA LEU A 32 8.62 3.44 -13.96
C LEU A 32 9.09 4.81 -14.41
N GLU A 33 8.72 5.84 -13.66
CA GLU A 33 9.14 7.21 -13.97
C GLU A 33 10.65 7.37 -13.88
N ALA A 34 11.25 6.81 -12.84
CA ALA A 34 12.70 6.89 -12.64
C ALA A 34 13.46 6.17 -13.75
N ARG A 35 12.89 5.11 -14.31
CA ARG A 35 13.53 4.32 -15.35
C ARG A 35 13.12 4.76 -16.75
N HIS A 36 12.25 5.74 -16.85
CA HIS A 36 11.70 6.24 -18.13
C HIS A 36 11.03 5.12 -18.91
N VAL A 37 10.27 4.26 -18.21
CA VAL A 37 9.53 3.17 -18.82
C VAL A 37 8.04 3.45 -18.68
N SER A 38 7.28 3.23 -19.76
CA SER A 38 5.84 3.48 -19.72
C SER A 38 5.09 2.32 -19.09
N GLN A 39 3.89 2.62 -18.58
CA GLN A 39 3.01 1.57 -18.05
C GLN A 39 2.68 0.54 -19.11
N SER A 40 2.44 0.99 -20.35
CA SER A 40 2.12 0.07 -21.45
C SER A 40 3.25 -0.92 -21.71
N LYS A 41 4.48 -0.42 -21.61
CA LYS A 41 5.63 -1.27 -21.84
C LYS A 41 5.74 -2.34 -20.74
N LEU A 42 5.51 -1.95 -19.50
CA LEU A 42 5.54 -2.91 -18.40
C LEU A 42 4.40 -3.92 -18.56
N ALA A 43 3.20 -3.46 -18.90
CA ALA A 43 2.05 -4.35 -19.07
C ALA A 43 2.35 -5.38 -20.15
N GLU A 44 2.93 -4.94 -21.25
CA GLU A 44 3.32 -5.83 -22.34
C GLU A 44 4.32 -6.87 -21.87
N ARG A 45 5.32 -6.41 -21.11
CA ARG A 45 6.39 -7.29 -20.66
C ARG A 45 5.91 -8.38 -19.71
N ILE A 46 4.98 -8.05 -18.83
CA ILE A 46 4.47 -9.04 -17.87
C ILE A 46 3.20 -9.74 -18.35
N GLY A 47 2.70 -9.36 -19.52
CA GLY A 47 1.59 -10.08 -20.14
C GLY A 47 0.22 -9.77 -19.55
N VAL A 48 0.01 -8.56 -19.05
CA VAL A 48 -1.29 -8.16 -18.54
C VAL A 48 -1.81 -6.99 -19.36
N SER A 49 -3.12 -6.73 -19.26
CA SER A 49 -3.69 -5.61 -19.99
C SER A 49 -3.21 -4.29 -19.41
N PRO A 50 -3.02 -3.26 -20.25
CA PRO A 50 -2.68 -1.94 -19.74
C PRO A 50 -3.70 -1.39 -18.75
N SER A 51 -4.99 -1.73 -18.94
CA SER A 51 -6.04 -1.28 -18.02
C SER A 51 -5.87 -1.87 -16.64
N LEU A 52 -5.54 -3.15 -16.56
CA LEU A 52 -5.32 -3.80 -15.27
C LEU A 52 -4.14 -3.16 -14.53
N LEU A 53 -3.04 -2.97 -15.22
CA LEU A 53 -1.88 -2.35 -14.61
C LEU A 53 -2.18 -0.91 -14.18
N ASN A 54 -2.93 -0.17 -14.98
CA ASN A 54 -3.32 1.18 -14.64
C ASN A 54 -4.16 1.23 -13.36
N GLU A 55 -5.06 0.27 -13.17
CA GLU A 55 -5.86 0.19 -11.96
C GLU A 55 -5.00 -0.06 -10.74
N ILE A 56 -3.98 -0.91 -10.88
CA ILE A 56 -3.05 -1.18 -9.79
C ILE A 56 -2.26 0.09 -9.43
N ILE A 57 -1.76 0.78 -10.44
CA ILE A 57 -0.96 1.99 -10.26
C ILE A 57 -1.79 3.10 -9.60
N LYS A 58 -3.07 3.16 -9.92
CA LYS A 58 -3.97 4.16 -9.32
C LYS A 58 -4.52 3.74 -7.95
N GLY A 59 -4.13 2.57 -7.47
CA GLY A 59 -4.59 2.10 -6.17
C GLY A 59 -5.99 1.54 -6.16
N LYS A 60 -6.60 1.35 -7.33
CA LYS A 60 -7.95 0.82 -7.41
C LYS A 60 -8.00 -0.69 -7.34
N ARG A 61 -6.87 -1.33 -7.49
CA ARG A 61 -6.75 -2.79 -7.46
C ARG A 61 -5.48 -3.14 -6.71
N GLY A 62 -5.54 -4.19 -5.91
CA GLY A 62 -4.39 -4.61 -5.13
C GLY A 62 -3.41 -5.45 -5.94
N VAL A 63 -2.21 -5.60 -5.37
CA VAL A 63 -1.18 -6.47 -5.92
C VAL A 63 -1.27 -7.80 -5.19
N ASN A 64 -1.53 -8.87 -5.93
CA ASN A 64 -1.53 -10.22 -5.35
C ASN A 64 -0.14 -10.84 -5.53
N THR A 65 0.02 -12.06 -5.02
CA THR A 65 1.32 -12.74 -5.03
C THR A 65 1.86 -12.93 -6.45
N GLU A 66 1.01 -13.34 -7.38
CA GLU A 66 1.46 -13.55 -8.74
C GLU A 66 1.91 -12.26 -9.40
N MET A 67 1.13 -11.21 -9.22
CA MET A 67 1.49 -9.91 -9.78
C MET A 67 2.80 -9.40 -9.18
N ALA A 68 2.97 -9.57 -7.86
CA ALA A 68 4.20 -9.14 -7.19
C ALA A 68 5.41 -9.86 -7.78
N LEU A 69 5.29 -11.15 -8.01
CA LEU A 69 6.40 -11.93 -8.58
C LEU A 69 6.68 -11.53 -10.04
N MET A 70 5.63 -11.25 -10.81
CA MET A 70 5.83 -10.79 -12.18
C MET A 70 6.53 -9.43 -12.23
N ILE A 71 6.15 -8.54 -11.33
CA ILE A 71 6.79 -7.23 -11.26
C ILE A 71 8.24 -7.37 -10.80
N GLU A 72 8.49 -8.24 -9.83
CA GLU A 72 9.85 -8.50 -9.39
C GLU A 72 10.71 -9.01 -10.56
N ALA A 73 10.17 -9.94 -11.33
CA ALA A 73 10.90 -10.48 -12.48
C ALA A 73 11.18 -9.41 -13.55
N ALA A 74 10.26 -8.48 -13.72
CA ALA A 74 10.39 -7.46 -14.76
C ALA A 74 11.22 -6.26 -14.33
N MET A 75 11.17 -5.89 -13.04
CA MET A 75 11.72 -4.63 -12.58
C MET A 75 12.67 -4.75 -11.39
N ASP A 76 12.89 -5.96 -10.90
CA ASP A 76 13.75 -6.17 -9.72
C ASP A 76 13.25 -5.44 -8.46
N ILE A 77 11.96 -5.18 -8.39
CA ILE A 77 11.35 -4.70 -7.15
C ILE A 77 10.99 -5.92 -6.33
N PRO A 78 11.50 -6.07 -5.11
CA PRO A 78 11.23 -7.28 -4.33
C PRO A 78 9.73 -7.53 -4.17
N ALA A 79 9.30 -8.75 -4.47
CA ALA A 79 7.89 -9.13 -4.33
C ALA A 79 7.44 -8.98 -2.89
N ASP A 80 8.31 -9.32 -1.93
CA ASP A 80 7.99 -9.18 -0.50
C ASP A 80 7.67 -7.73 -0.15
N LEU A 81 8.41 -6.79 -0.70
CA LEU A 81 8.17 -5.38 -0.45
C LEU A 81 6.78 -4.98 -0.96
N LEU A 82 6.44 -5.41 -2.17
CA LEU A 82 5.14 -5.09 -2.76
C LEU A 82 4.00 -5.67 -1.93
N LEU A 83 4.17 -6.91 -1.48
CA LEU A 83 3.13 -7.57 -0.70
C LEU A 83 3.01 -6.97 0.70
N ASN A 84 4.14 -6.58 1.30
CA ASN A 84 4.11 -5.92 2.60
C ASN A 84 3.42 -4.56 2.51
N LEU A 85 3.69 -3.81 1.45
CA LEU A 85 3.00 -2.53 1.24
C LEU A 85 1.50 -2.74 1.06
N GLN A 86 1.13 -3.78 0.30
CA GLN A 86 -0.29 -4.08 0.08
C GLN A 86 -0.97 -4.44 1.38
N SER A 87 -0.33 -5.27 2.19
CA SER A 87 -0.90 -5.69 3.46
C SER A 87 -1.07 -4.51 4.42
N ALA A 88 -0.06 -3.65 4.50
CA ALA A 88 -0.13 -2.47 5.34
C ALA A 88 -1.23 -1.51 4.88
N TYR A 89 -1.37 -1.36 3.56
CA TYR A 89 -2.40 -0.53 2.97
C TYR A 89 -3.79 -1.08 3.33
N ASN A 90 -3.98 -2.38 3.14
CA ASN A 90 -5.26 -3.04 3.44
C ASN A 90 -5.62 -2.88 4.91
N MET A 91 -4.65 -3.05 5.79
CA MET A 91 -4.85 -2.93 7.23
C MET A 91 -5.32 -1.52 7.58
N GLN A 92 -4.65 -0.51 7.03
CA GLN A 92 -4.97 0.87 7.32
C GLN A 92 -6.34 1.25 6.78
N MET A 93 -6.67 0.77 5.59
CA MET A 93 -7.98 1.05 5.00
C MET A 93 -9.10 0.42 5.84
N ALA A 94 -8.90 -0.80 6.30
CA ALA A 94 -9.87 -1.46 7.16
C ALA A 94 -10.04 -0.70 8.47
N LYS A 95 -8.95 -0.24 9.06
CA LYS A 95 -9.00 0.51 10.31
C LYS A 95 -9.63 1.89 10.13
N SER A 96 -9.68 2.39 8.92
CA SER A 96 -10.30 3.68 8.63
C SER A 96 -11.81 3.55 8.43
N ASP A 97 -12.31 2.34 8.31
CA ASP A 97 -13.74 2.10 8.11
C ASP A 97 -14.43 2.08 9.47
N ILE A 98 -15.16 3.15 9.74
CA ILE A 98 -15.84 3.33 11.04
C ILE A 98 -16.83 2.20 11.31
N SER A 99 -17.56 1.82 10.30
CA SER A 99 -18.57 0.77 10.43
C SER A 99 -17.92 -0.57 10.79
N PHE A 100 -16.83 -0.88 10.11
CA PHE A 100 -16.08 -2.10 10.40
C PHE A 100 -15.47 -2.07 11.81
N MET A 101 -14.94 -0.92 12.22
CA MET A 101 -14.36 -0.79 13.55
C MET A 101 -15.41 -0.96 14.65
N LYS A 102 -16.63 -0.47 14.41
CA LYS A 102 -17.73 -0.69 15.34
C LYS A 102 -18.07 -2.17 15.44
N ARG A 103 -18.02 -2.87 14.33
CA ARG A 103 -18.27 -4.30 14.31
C ARG A 103 -17.22 -5.05 15.11
N LEU A 104 -15.96 -4.63 15.01
CA LEU A 104 -14.87 -5.23 15.78
C LEU A 104 -15.10 -5.04 17.28
N SER A 105 -15.57 -3.86 17.69
CA SER A 105 -15.91 -3.61 19.09
C SER A 105 -16.98 -4.54 19.58
N SER A 106 -18.01 -4.77 18.76
CA SER A 106 -19.07 -5.71 19.10
C SER A 106 -18.55 -7.12 19.29
N ILE A 107 -17.67 -7.54 18.39
CA ILE A 107 -17.04 -8.87 18.48
C ILE A 107 -16.25 -8.98 19.76
N ARG A 108 -15.51 -7.93 20.11
CA ARG A 108 -14.71 -7.92 21.32
C ARG A 108 -15.59 -8.04 22.57
N ASN A 109 -16.71 -7.35 22.58
CA ASN A 109 -17.64 -7.42 23.71
C ASN A 109 -18.25 -8.82 23.87
N ILE A 110 -18.56 -9.45 22.76
CA ILE A 110 -19.08 -10.83 22.78
C ILE A 110 -18.01 -11.78 23.29
N ALA A 111 -16.77 -11.61 22.83
CA ALA A 111 -15.69 -12.46 23.25
C ALA A 111 -15.44 -12.37 24.75
N ALA A 112 -15.70 -11.24 25.37
CA ALA A 112 -15.51 -11.07 26.80
C ALA A 112 -16.47 -11.94 27.61
N ILE A 113 -17.56 -12.39 27.00
CA ILE A 113 -18.56 -13.23 27.66
C ILE A 113 -18.23 -14.72 27.45
N LEU A 114 -17.52 -15.01 26.40
CA LEU A 114 -17.13 -16.39 26.13
C LEU A 114 -16.05 -16.86 27.07
#